data_b80866f47cef1d6ff58c29da9341ad8c
#
_entry.id   b80866f47cef1d6ff58c29da9341ad8c
#
_cell.length_a   1.000
_cell.length_b   1.000
_cell.length_c   1.000
_cell.angle_alpha   90.00
_cell.angle_beta   90.00
_cell.angle_gamma   90.00
#
_symmetry.space_group_name_H-M   'P 1'
#
loop_
_entity.id
_entity.type
_entity.pdbx_description
1 polymer ?
#
loop_
_entity_poly.entity_id
_entity_poly.type
_entity_poly.pdbx_seq_one_letter_code
_entity_poly.pdbx_strand_id
1 'polypeptide(L)'
;MNSIKIVEKELSYQLGGIFFVIQNEYGRFCKERQYGDVFAIKLQEISLPFQKEVSVEIGGRKSNFIDFVICGRIIVELKAKPFLSKEDFLQVKRYLAVSGIELGLLVNFQDKYLKPRRILNTNLKTTPS
;
A
#
# COMPACT_ATOMS: atom_id res chain seq x y z
N MET A 1 -2.77 30.86 -8.47
CA MET A 1 -1.94 30.31 -7.40
C MET A 1 -1.86 28.82 -7.50
N ASN A 2 -0.64 28.31 -7.54
CA ASN A 2 -0.41 26.89 -7.66
C ASN A 2 -0.34 26.26 -6.28
N SER A 3 -1.38 25.51 -5.91
CA SER A 3 -1.30 24.68 -4.73
C SER A 3 -0.75 23.31 -5.11
N ILE A 4 0.20 22.83 -4.35
CA ILE A 4 0.73 21.48 -4.54
C ILE A 4 -0.33 20.50 -4.06
N LYS A 5 -0.83 19.69 -4.98
CA LYS A 5 -1.79 18.65 -4.65
C LYS A 5 -1.05 17.40 -4.20
N ILE A 6 -1.31 16.97 -2.98
CA ILE A 6 -0.81 15.69 -2.49
C ILE A 6 -1.80 14.60 -2.90
N VAL A 7 -1.32 13.62 -3.67
CA VAL A 7 -2.15 12.52 -4.18
C VAL A 7 -2.71 11.71 -3.02
N GLU A 8 -4.04 11.55 -2.98
CA GLU A 8 -4.77 10.78 -1.97
C GLU A 8 -4.38 11.14 -0.54
N LYS A 9 -4.25 12.43 -0.27
CA LYS A 9 -3.78 12.93 1.02
C LYS A 9 -4.61 12.42 2.20
N GLU A 10 -5.93 12.56 2.12
CA GLU A 10 -6.82 12.21 3.24
C GLU A 10 -6.90 10.72 3.46
N LEU A 11 -7.08 9.94 2.39
CA LEU A 11 -7.18 8.49 2.49
C LEU A 11 -5.86 7.88 2.97
N SER A 12 -4.72 8.34 2.44
CA SER A 12 -3.42 7.83 2.87
C SER A 12 -3.12 8.19 4.32
N TYR A 13 -3.54 9.36 4.78
CA TYR A 13 -3.41 9.76 6.19
C TYR A 13 -4.23 8.84 7.09
N GLN A 14 -5.48 8.56 6.71
CA GLN A 14 -6.37 7.65 7.44
C GLN A 14 -5.75 6.25 7.54
N LEU A 15 -5.23 5.73 6.44
CA LEU A 15 -4.58 4.42 6.43
C LEU A 15 -3.33 4.41 7.30
N GLY A 16 -2.54 5.48 7.27
CA GLY A 16 -1.35 5.63 8.12
C GLY A 16 -1.70 5.52 9.60
N GLY A 17 -2.80 6.13 10.01
CA GLY A 17 -3.31 6.02 11.38
C GLY A 17 -3.66 4.58 11.75
N ILE A 18 -4.27 3.85 10.83
CA ILE A 18 -4.62 2.43 11.05
C ILE A 18 -3.35 1.59 11.21
N PHE A 19 -2.35 1.77 10.35
CA PHE A 19 -1.08 1.05 10.46
C PHE A 19 -0.39 1.32 11.80
N PHE A 20 -0.40 2.56 12.24
CA PHE A 20 0.18 2.96 13.52
C PHE A 20 -0.51 2.25 14.69
N VAL A 21 -1.84 2.22 14.69
CA VAL A 21 -2.63 1.53 15.71
C VAL A 21 -2.30 0.04 15.72
N ILE A 22 -2.20 -0.59 14.55
CA ILE A 22 -1.86 -2.01 14.45
C ILE A 22 -0.49 -2.28 15.07
N GLN A 23 0.52 -1.50 14.74
CA GLN A 23 1.85 -1.69 15.30
C GLN A 23 1.86 -1.50 16.83
N ASN A 24 1.12 -0.51 17.33
CA ASN A 24 1.00 -0.30 18.77
C ASN A 24 0.34 -1.47 19.48
N GLU A 25 -0.69 -2.07 18.87
CA GLU A 25 -1.43 -3.17 19.48
C GLU A 25 -0.66 -4.50 19.40
N TYR A 26 -0.01 -4.78 18.28
CA TYR A 26 0.56 -6.09 17.98
C TYR A 26 2.08 -6.12 17.98
N GLY A 27 2.74 -4.97 18.05
CA GLY A 27 4.19 -4.88 18.05
C GLY A 27 4.80 -5.06 16.67
N ARG A 28 6.14 -5.25 16.66
CA ARG A 28 6.94 -5.23 15.43
C ARG A 28 7.27 -6.62 14.88
N PHE A 29 6.96 -7.69 15.58
CA PHE A 29 7.50 -9.01 15.25
C PHE A 29 6.44 -10.07 14.99
N CYS A 30 5.25 -9.64 14.58
CA CYS A 30 4.27 -10.56 14.02
C CYS A 30 4.64 -10.92 12.57
N LYS A 31 4.04 -11.98 12.07
CA LYS A 31 4.20 -12.36 10.67
C LYS A 31 3.41 -11.42 9.76
N GLU A 32 3.89 -11.23 8.55
CA GLU A 32 3.23 -10.40 7.55
C GLU A 32 1.75 -10.76 7.40
N ARG A 33 1.44 -12.04 7.33
CA ARG A 33 0.07 -12.53 7.21
C ARG A 33 -0.82 -12.08 8.37
N GLN A 34 -0.29 -12.08 9.59
CA GLN A 34 -1.04 -11.64 10.78
C GLN A 34 -1.40 -10.17 10.68
N TYR A 35 -0.46 -9.33 10.22
CA TYR A 35 -0.73 -7.91 10.01
C TYR A 35 -1.80 -7.71 8.92
N GLY A 36 -1.74 -8.49 7.84
CA GLY A 36 -2.73 -8.44 6.78
C GLY A 36 -4.13 -8.78 7.28
N ASP A 37 -4.26 -9.81 8.09
CA ASP A 37 -5.54 -10.22 8.66
C ASP A 37 -6.11 -9.12 9.57
N VAL A 38 -5.28 -8.53 10.42
CA VAL A 38 -5.70 -7.46 11.32
C VAL A 38 -6.10 -6.21 10.53
N PHE A 39 -5.33 -5.86 9.50
CA PHE A 39 -5.64 -4.72 8.65
C PHE A 39 -6.98 -4.88 7.97
N ALA A 40 -7.26 -6.06 7.42
CA ALA A 40 -8.56 -6.35 6.81
C ALA A 40 -9.72 -6.16 7.79
N ILE A 41 -9.57 -6.65 9.02
CA ILE A 41 -10.59 -6.49 10.06
C ILE A 41 -10.83 -5.02 10.36
N LYS A 42 -9.77 -4.23 10.53
CA LYS A 42 -9.89 -2.80 10.83
C LYS A 42 -10.56 -2.02 9.69
N LEU A 43 -10.27 -2.37 8.44
CA LEU A 43 -10.94 -1.77 7.29
C LEU A 43 -12.44 -2.11 7.28
N GLN A 44 -12.79 -3.35 7.61
CA GLN A 44 -14.20 -3.77 7.72
C GLN A 44 -14.93 -3.01 8.83
N GLU A 45 -14.29 -2.82 9.97
CA GLU A 45 -14.88 -2.13 11.12
C GLU A 45 -15.28 -0.69 10.79
N ILE A 46 -14.54 -0.02 9.92
CA ILE A 46 -14.85 1.35 9.49
C ILE A 46 -15.59 1.40 8.15
N SER A 47 -15.98 0.26 7.61
CA SER A 47 -16.69 0.13 6.33
C SER A 47 -15.94 0.77 5.15
N LEU A 48 -14.62 0.71 5.17
CA LEU A 48 -13.80 1.22 4.08
C LEU A 48 -13.65 0.14 3.01
N PRO A 49 -14.10 0.37 1.76
CA PRO A 49 -14.05 -0.64 0.73
C PRO A 49 -12.62 -1.04 0.38
N PHE A 50 -12.38 -2.33 0.26
CA PHE A 50 -11.08 -2.84 -0.15
C PHE A 50 -11.20 -4.19 -0.85
N GLN A 51 -10.17 -4.50 -1.64
CA GLN A 51 -9.96 -5.82 -2.21
C GLN A 51 -8.64 -6.35 -1.68
N LYS A 52 -8.59 -7.63 -1.34
CA LYS A 52 -7.42 -8.30 -0.79
C LYS A 52 -6.90 -9.34 -1.77
N GLU A 53 -5.57 -9.44 -1.88
CA GLU A 53 -4.91 -10.45 -2.72
C GLU A 53 -5.39 -10.37 -4.18
N VAL A 54 -5.27 -9.18 -4.75
CA VAL A 54 -5.73 -8.90 -6.11
C VAL A 54 -4.72 -9.44 -7.11
N SER A 55 -5.16 -10.40 -7.93
CA SER A 55 -4.32 -10.98 -8.97
C SER A 55 -4.05 -9.96 -10.08
N VAL A 56 -2.79 -9.86 -10.48
CA VAL A 56 -2.40 -9.03 -11.61
C VAL A 56 -1.50 -9.83 -12.55
N GLU A 57 -1.58 -9.52 -13.83
CA GLU A 57 -0.75 -10.14 -14.85
C GLU A 57 0.45 -9.27 -15.15
N ILE A 58 1.64 -9.82 -14.95
CA ILE A 58 2.91 -9.15 -15.25
C ILE A 58 3.75 -10.09 -16.10
N GLY A 59 4.12 -9.66 -17.30
CA GLY A 59 4.91 -10.47 -18.22
C GLY A 59 4.23 -11.77 -18.60
N GLY A 60 2.90 -11.76 -18.79
CA GLY A 60 2.13 -12.94 -19.13
C GLY A 60 1.84 -13.90 -17.98
N ARG A 61 2.24 -13.56 -16.76
CA ARG A 61 2.05 -14.40 -15.58
C ARG A 61 1.02 -13.80 -14.63
N LYS A 62 0.08 -14.64 -14.17
CA LYS A 62 -1.00 -14.25 -13.25
C LYS A 62 -0.69 -14.62 -11.79
N SER A 63 0.55 -14.94 -11.47
CA SER A 63 0.94 -15.35 -10.12
C SER A 63 1.35 -14.19 -9.20
N ASN A 64 1.10 -12.98 -9.64
CA ASN A 64 1.41 -11.78 -8.85
C ASN A 64 0.15 -11.28 -8.17
N PHE A 65 0.24 -10.99 -6.88
CA PHE A 65 -0.90 -10.55 -6.08
C PHE A 65 -0.56 -9.27 -5.35
N ILE A 66 -1.41 -8.27 -5.52
CA ILE A 66 -1.35 -7.05 -4.72
C ILE A 66 -2.01 -7.36 -3.37
N ASP A 67 -1.34 -7.03 -2.26
CA ASP A 67 -1.88 -7.33 -0.93
C ASP A 67 -3.26 -6.70 -0.72
N PHE A 68 -3.38 -5.39 -0.96
CA PHE A 68 -4.64 -4.67 -0.81
C PHE A 68 -4.78 -3.57 -1.85
N VAL A 69 -6.01 -3.38 -2.33
CA VAL A 69 -6.42 -2.20 -3.09
C VAL A 69 -7.54 -1.52 -2.31
N ILE A 70 -7.30 -0.28 -1.88
CA ILE A 70 -8.22 0.45 -1.00
C ILE A 70 -9.04 1.43 -1.84
N CYS A 71 -10.36 1.30 -1.80
CA CYS A 71 -11.31 2.16 -2.53
C CYS A 71 -11.01 2.26 -4.03
N GLY A 72 -10.29 1.31 -4.60
CA GLY A 72 -9.82 1.39 -5.99
C GLY A 72 -8.79 2.49 -6.24
N ARG A 73 -8.25 3.13 -5.20
CA ARG A 73 -7.43 4.34 -5.32
C ARG A 73 -6.02 4.23 -4.77
N ILE A 74 -5.78 3.31 -3.83
CA ILE A 74 -4.45 3.13 -3.22
C ILE A 74 -4.12 1.66 -3.19
N ILE A 75 -2.91 1.31 -3.65
CA ILE A 75 -2.33 -0.02 -3.44
C ILE A 75 -1.61 -0.01 -2.10
N VAL A 76 -1.81 -1.04 -1.29
CA VAL A 76 -1.07 -1.23 -0.04
C VAL A 76 -0.33 -2.56 -0.09
N GLU A 77 0.98 -2.50 0.15
CA GLU A 77 1.85 -3.67 0.30
C GLU A 77 2.41 -3.70 1.72
N LEU A 78 2.17 -4.80 2.41
CA LEU A 78 2.63 -4.99 3.78
C LEU A 78 3.88 -5.86 3.79
N LYS A 79 4.84 -5.48 4.63
CA LYS A 79 6.07 -6.25 4.86
C LYS A 79 6.30 -6.38 6.37
N ALA A 80 7.02 -7.43 6.75
CA ALA A 80 7.42 -7.68 8.13
C ALA A 80 8.83 -8.25 8.12
N LYS A 81 9.83 -7.39 7.88
CA LYS A 81 11.22 -7.79 7.72
C LYS A 81 12.16 -6.71 8.22
N PRO A 82 13.45 -7.04 8.48
CA PRO A 82 14.38 -6.07 9.06
C PRO A 82 14.57 -4.82 8.22
N PHE A 83 14.62 -4.94 6.89
CA PHE A 83 14.85 -3.82 5.98
C PHE A 83 14.05 -3.98 4.70
N LEU A 84 13.50 -2.88 4.20
CA LEU A 84 12.94 -2.85 2.85
C LEU A 84 14.08 -2.89 1.84
N SER A 85 13.89 -3.68 0.77
CA SER A 85 14.84 -3.78 -0.32
C SER A 85 14.40 -2.94 -1.50
N LYS A 86 15.33 -2.69 -2.43
CA LYS A 86 15.00 -2.05 -3.70
C LYS A 86 13.90 -2.81 -4.44
N GLU A 87 13.92 -4.14 -4.38
CA GLU A 87 12.92 -4.98 -5.04
C GLU A 87 11.52 -4.76 -4.46
N ASP A 88 11.40 -4.48 -3.17
CA ASP A 88 10.10 -4.17 -2.56
C ASP A 88 9.48 -2.92 -3.19
N PHE A 89 10.28 -1.88 -3.41
CA PHE A 89 9.82 -0.66 -4.07
C PHE A 89 9.47 -0.91 -5.54
N LEU A 90 10.31 -1.67 -6.25
CA LEU A 90 10.07 -2.00 -7.65
C LEU A 90 8.80 -2.82 -7.84
N GLN A 91 8.49 -3.72 -6.90
CA GLN A 91 7.26 -4.50 -6.93
C GLN A 91 6.03 -3.59 -6.89
N VAL A 92 6.01 -2.62 -5.99
CA VAL A 92 4.91 -1.66 -5.91
C VAL A 92 4.80 -0.84 -7.19
N LYS A 93 5.93 -0.39 -7.73
CA LYS A 93 5.94 0.36 -9.00
C LYS A 93 5.36 -0.46 -10.15
N ARG A 94 5.68 -1.75 -10.23
CA ARG A 94 5.11 -2.64 -11.24
C ARG A 94 3.59 -2.76 -11.08
N TYR A 95 3.10 -2.92 -9.86
CA TYR A 95 1.67 -2.99 -9.59
C TYR A 95 0.95 -1.70 -9.97
N LEU A 96 1.55 -0.56 -9.67
CA LEU A 96 1.00 0.74 -10.07
C LEU A 96 0.92 0.87 -11.59
N ALA A 97 1.99 0.46 -12.29
CA ALA A 97 2.03 0.53 -13.75
C ALA A 97 0.92 -0.32 -14.39
N VAL A 98 0.70 -1.53 -13.88
CA VAL A 98 -0.31 -2.44 -14.43
C VAL A 98 -1.72 -2.00 -14.09
N SER A 99 -1.96 -1.52 -12.88
CA SER A 99 -3.29 -1.14 -12.39
C SER A 99 -3.76 0.25 -12.82
N GLY A 100 -2.83 1.14 -13.13
CA GLY A 100 -3.13 2.54 -13.39
C GLY A 100 -3.45 3.36 -12.15
N ILE A 101 -3.28 2.79 -10.96
CA ILE A 101 -3.51 3.49 -9.69
C ILE A 101 -2.34 4.46 -9.45
N GLU A 102 -2.64 5.65 -8.91
CA GLU A 102 -1.64 6.71 -8.75
C GLU A 102 -0.71 6.52 -7.55
N LEU A 103 -1.19 5.92 -6.46
CA LEU A 103 -0.46 5.84 -5.20
C LEU A 103 -0.37 4.42 -4.67
N GLY A 104 0.83 4.04 -4.28
CA GLY A 104 1.08 2.85 -3.48
C GLY A 104 1.64 3.24 -2.11
N LEU A 105 1.27 2.48 -1.10
CA LEU A 105 1.84 2.57 0.24
C LEU A 105 2.57 1.26 0.54
N LEU A 106 3.85 1.37 0.83
CA LEU A 106 4.69 0.25 1.24
C LEU A 106 4.94 0.38 2.74
N VAL A 107 4.48 -0.59 3.52
CA VAL A 107 4.47 -0.53 4.97
C VAL A 107 5.26 -1.69 5.53
N ASN A 108 6.32 -1.39 6.27
CA ASN A 108 7.11 -2.42 6.96
C ASN A 108 6.85 -2.34 8.46
N PHE A 109 6.10 -3.30 9.00
CA PHE A 109 5.74 -3.31 10.42
C PHE A 109 6.92 -3.59 11.35
N GLN A 110 8.06 -4.02 10.83
CA GLN A 110 9.27 -4.17 11.65
C GLN A 110 10.04 -2.87 11.86
N ASP A 111 9.68 -1.80 11.16
CA ASP A 111 10.29 -0.50 11.37
C ASP A 111 10.09 -0.06 12.81
N LYS A 112 11.17 0.38 13.47
CA LYS A 112 11.09 0.89 14.84
C LYS A 112 10.17 2.11 14.92
N TYR A 113 10.26 2.99 13.94
CA TYR A 113 9.35 4.12 13.78
C TYR A 113 8.60 3.89 12.48
N LEU A 114 7.34 3.48 12.61
CA LEU A 114 6.52 3.13 11.47
C LEU A 114 6.33 4.33 10.55
N LYS A 115 6.76 4.17 9.30
CA LYS A 115 6.61 5.22 8.29
C LYS A 115 6.22 4.59 6.97
N PRO A 116 4.94 4.61 6.60
CA PRO A 116 4.52 4.15 5.29
C PRO A 116 5.25 4.92 4.19
N ARG A 117 5.78 4.19 3.21
CA ARG A 117 6.45 4.81 2.07
C ARG A 117 5.44 5.07 0.97
N ARG A 118 5.33 6.32 0.57
CA ARG A 118 4.46 6.73 -0.53
C ARG A 118 5.20 6.55 -1.84
N ILE A 119 4.63 5.77 -2.74
CA ILE A 119 5.22 5.49 -4.06
C ILE A 119 4.23 5.95 -5.09
N LEU A 120 4.63 6.93 -5.90
CA LEU A 120 3.78 7.47 -6.97
C LEU A 120 3.97 6.68 -8.25
N ASN A 121 2.88 6.55 -9.00
CA ASN A 121 2.91 5.93 -10.32
C ASN A 121 3.49 6.91 -11.34
N THR A 122 4.76 6.72 -11.67
CA THR A 122 5.47 7.58 -12.63
C THR A 122 5.16 7.23 -14.08
N ASN A 123 4.41 6.16 -14.33
CA ASN A 123 4.00 5.76 -15.66
C ASN A 123 2.70 6.41 -16.10
N LEU A 124 2.02 7.12 -15.19
CA LEU A 124 0.85 7.90 -15.57
C LEU A 124 1.30 9.12 -16.35
N LYS A 125 0.89 9.19 -17.60
CA LYS A 125 1.16 10.35 -18.43
C LYS A 125 0.22 11.46 -18.01
N THR A 126 0.79 12.57 -17.50
CA THR A 126 0.06 13.82 -17.54
C THR A 126 -0.12 14.13 -19.02
N THR A 127 -1.37 14.20 -19.45
CA THR A 127 -1.70 14.43 -20.83
C THR A 127 -1.02 15.68 -21.35
N PRO A 128 -0.06 15.60 -22.26
CA PRO A 128 0.32 16.79 -22.97
C PRO A 128 -0.87 17.17 -23.82
N SER A 129 -1.16 18.40 -23.77
CA SER A 129 -2.12 18.96 -24.70
C SER A 129 -1.79 18.58 -26.13
#